data_220d9f86fd40bf963d29a7d521150d11
#
_entry.id   220d9f86fd40bf963d29a7d521150d11
#
_cell.length_a   1.000
_cell.length_b   1.000
_cell.length_c   1.000
_cell.angle_alpha   90.00
_cell.angle_beta   90.00
_cell.angle_gamma   90.00
#
_symmetry.space_group_name_H-M   'P 1'
#
loop_
_entity.id
_entity.type
_entity.pdbx_description
1 polymer ?
#
loop_
_entity_poly.entity_id
_entity_poly.type
_entity_poly.pdbx_seq_one_letter_code
_entity_poly.pdbx_strand_id
1 'polypeptide(L)'
;MKKSTATKIVAGTLSTIMVIGCAPLAMAGQYTVKKGDCLSTIAPNFNTTWQVLAEMNKLANPDLIFPDQILQVPDVETAAEEVPATEVVPSTPAETEPAEVVTTPAEEVQETAPAETETQVEAVLTSLAVDDITLTGNGISPEFNADTTEYTMNVQSDIYSVKVTPAAPEGAVVTVDGTEVAAGESAIVKLDDSYEAYDSELVKEIPVVVTAGDQSKTYTVTVTRACDNDTYALFSMNTYTDEETGVEMPYALYVPSNYDETKEYPIIFALHGSGQRSQTPDMVLKRYQMATVWAKDSEAGKNECIVLAPQCATQDENENWTSLMEYRNGTAENAFALSKYSVAAYNLLEKVMGEYSVDTNRVYMTGLSAGGFATYALAIEHPDTFAALVVDAGGADPAKVEALRGIPMWIFHAADDPTVAPDEFLYPTLEALDAAGIEYKSTIYPEGAIFAPSAHFSWDACYANQEMRDWVFAQTK
;
A
#
# COMPACT_ATOMS: atom_id res chain seq x y z
N MET A 1 14.56 -65.69 -50.48
CA MET A 1 15.84 -65.18 -51.01
C MET A 1 15.63 -63.81 -51.57
N LYS A 2 16.53 -62.93 -51.27
CA LYS A 2 16.78 -61.50 -51.54
C LYS A 2 16.52 -60.59 -50.37
N LYS A 3 17.60 -60.26 -49.69
CA LYS A 3 17.74 -59.22 -48.71
C LYS A 3 17.72 -57.85 -49.39
N SER A 4 16.90 -56.94 -48.92
CA SER A 4 16.96 -55.54 -49.31
C SER A 4 17.52 -54.74 -48.11
N THR A 5 18.67 -54.14 -48.36
CA THR A 5 19.38 -53.33 -47.46
C THR A 5 18.75 -51.92 -47.46
N ALA A 6 18.15 -51.46 -46.31
CA ALA A 6 17.66 -50.12 -46.20
C ALA A 6 18.75 -49.28 -45.53
N THR A 7 19.26 -48.31 -46.26
CA THR A 7 20.20 -47.28 -45.79
C THR A 7 19.46 -46.29 -44.88
N LYS A 8 19.88 -46.20 -43.61
CA LYS A 8 19.41 -45.15 -42.71
C LYS A 8 20.15 -43.84 -43.00
N ILE A 9 19.43 -42.85 -43.46
CA ILE A 9 19.88 -41.49 -43.53
C ILE A 9 19.69 -40.89 -42.12
N VAL A 10 20.79 -40.57 -41.46
CA VAL A 10 20.79 -39.79 -40.20
C VAL A 10 20.68 -38.31 -40.58
N ALA A 11 19.52 -37.71 -40.37
CA ALA A 11 19.36 -36.28 -40.45
C ALA A 11 19.89 -35.67 -39.17
N GLY A 12 21.05 -35.03 -39.23
CA GLY A 12 21.58 -34.21 -38.14
C GLY A 12 20.77 -32.93 -38.04
N THR A 13 20.04 -32.77 -36.94
CA THR A 13 19.48 -31.48 -36.56
C THR A 13 20.59 -30.59 -36.06
N LEU A 14 20.96 -29.57 -36.85
CA LEU A 14 21.74 -28.42 -36.36
C LEU A 14 20.87 -27.66 -35.35
N SER A 15 21.20 -27.76 -34.07
CA SER A 15 20.69 -26.82 -33.11
C SER A 15 21.43 -25.49 -33.29
N THR A 16 20.71 -24.55 -33.89
CA THR A 16 21.16 -23.16 -33.92
C THR A 16 21.05 -22.61 -32.49
N ILE A 17 22.17 -22.50 -31.80
CA ILE A 17 22.26 -21.73 -30.56
C ILE A 17 22.10 -20.27 -30.97
N MET A 18 20.91 -19.72 -30.69
CA MET A 18 20.65 -18.30 -30.80
C MET A 18 21.39 -17.64 -29.63
N VAL A 19 22.60 -17.16 -29.92
CA VAL A 19 23.31 -16.25 -29.02
C VAL A 19 22.48 -14.96 -29.04
N ILE A 20 21.68 -14.75 -27.99
CA ILE A 20 21.09 -13.45 -27.73
C ILE A 20 22.26 -12.53 -27.41
N GLY A 21 22.68 -11.77 -28.42
CA GLY A 21 23.63 -10.72 -28.26
C GLY A 21 23.07 -9.70 -27.26
N CYS A 22 23.77 -9.44 -26.17
CA CYS A 22 23.58 -8.24 -25.39
C CYS A 22 23.71 -7.03 -26.32
N ALA A 23 22.59 -6.45 -26.71
CA ALA A 23 22.59 -5.12 -27.26
C ALA A 23 23.21 -4.17 -26.21
N PRO A 24 24.05 -3.19 -26.61
CA PRO A 24 24.56 -2.20 -25.67
C PRO A 24 23.35 -1.51 -25.05
N LEU A 25 23.34 -1.37 -23.71
CA LEU A 25 22.36 -0.55 -23.01
C LEU A 25 22.36 0.83 -23.65
N ALA A 26 21.30 1.16 -24.38
CA ALA A 26 21.02 2.53 -24.78
C ALA A 26 21.01 3.37 -23.50
N MET A 27 21.57 4.57 -23.53
CA MET A 27 21.62 5.44 -22.35
C MET A 27 20.19 5.66 -21.88
N ALA A 28 19.89 5.20 -20.67
CA ALA A 28 18.56 5.27 -20.10
C ALA A 28 18.22 6.74 -19.82
N GLY A 29 17.09 7.22 -20.33
CA GLY A 29 16.49 8.48 -19.94
C GLY A 29 16.07 8.43 -18.47
N GLN A 30 15.73 9.58 -17.90
CA GLN A 30 15.20 9.66 -16.54
C GLN A 30 13.79 10.25 -16.59
N TYR A 31 12.89 9.66 -15.82
CA TYR A 31 11.56 10.17 -15.61
C TYR A 31 11.34 10.45 -14.13
N THR A 32 10.89 11.66 -13.81
CA THR A 32 10.49 12.00 -12.43
C THR A 32 9.01 11.69 -12.27
N VAL A 33 8.71 10.78 -11.36
CA VAL A 33 7.34 10.36 -11.05
C VAL A 33 6.53 11.56 -10.54
N LYS A 34 5.34 11.74 -11.08
CA LYS A 34 4.41 12.80 -10.67
C LYS A 34 3.31 12.21 -9.78
N LYS A 35 2.63 13.07 -9.02
CA LYS A 35 1.46 12.68 -8.24
C LYS A 35 0.42 12.02 -9.18
N GLY A 36 0.01 10.79 -8.85
CA GLY A 36 -0.96 10.00 -9.62
C GLY A 36 -0.35 9.08 -10.68
N ASP A 37 0.97 9.07 -10.85
CA ASP A 37 1.64 8.12 -11.74
C ASP A 37 1.67 6.71 -11.13
N CYS A 38 1.54 5.71 -12.00
CA CYS A 38 1.91 4.32 -11.73
C CYS A 38 2.76 3.80 -12.89
N LEU A 39 3.50 2.71 -12.71
CA LEU A 39 4.36 2.20 -13.77
C LEU A 39 3.60 1.88 -15.05
N SER A 40 2.34 1.43 -14.94
CA SER A 40 1.48 1.13 -16.08
C SER A 40 1.04 2.39 -16.87
N THR A 41 0.97 3.56 -16.22
CA THR A 41 0.68 4.84 -16.91
C THR A 41 1.96 5.50 -17.46
N ILE A 42 3.11 5.24 -16.85
CA ILE A 42 4.41 5.75 -17.30
C ILE A 42 4.94 4.97 -18.50
N ALA A 43 4.89 3.64 -18.45
CA ALA A 43 5.52 2.74 -19.42
C ALA A 43 5.13 2.98 -20.88
N PRO A 44 3.85 3.21 -21.23
CA PRO A 44 3.45 3.50 -22.61
C PRO A 44 4.13 4.76 -23.19
N ASN A 45 4.45 5.77 -22.37
CA ASN A 45 5.13 6.98 -22.79
C ASN A 45 6.56 6.73 -23.27
N PHE A 46 7.13 5.58 -22.92
CA PHE A 46 8.49 5.15 -23.25
C PHE A 46 8.52 3.88 -24.10
N ASN A 47 7.37 3.55 -24.71
CA ASN A 47 7.23 2.40 -25.62
C ASN A 47 7.71 1.08 -24.98
N THR A 48 7.39 0.89 -23.70
CA THR A 48 7.82 -0.23 -22.85
C THR A 48 6.67 -0.75 -22.01
N THR A 49 6.92 -1.76 -21.19
CA THR A 49 5.95 -2.29 -20.24
C THR A 49 6.35 -1.95 -18.81
N TRP A 50 5.40 -1.96 -17.89
CA TRP A 50 5.65 -1.68 -16.49
C TRP A 50 6.63 -2.69 -15.86
N GLN A 51 6.62 -3.96 -16.31
CA GLN A 51 7.56 -5.00 -15.87
C GLN A 51 8.99 -4.62 -16.23
N VAL A 52 9.20 -4.15 -17.46
CA VAL A 52 10.52 -3.71 -17.92
C VAL A 52 10.98 -2.49 -17.12
N LEU A 53 10.07 -1.54 -16.81
CA LEU A 53 10.42 -0.40 -15.95
C LEU A 53 10.73 -0.84 -14.52
N ALA A 54 9.97 -1.77 -13.96
CA ALA A 54 10.22 -2.31 -12.62
C ALA A 54 11.58 -3.02 -12.55
N GLU A 55 11.89 -3.89 -13.51
CA GLU A 55 13.18 -4.60 -13.59
C GLU A 55 14.34 -3.63 -13.80
N MET A 56 14.21 -2.66 -14.72
CA MET A 56 15.23 -1.64 -15.02
C MET A 56 15.58 -0.83 -13.78
N ASN A 57 14.59 -0.53 -12.94
CA ASN A 57 14.74 0.25 -11.72
C ASN A 57 14.93 -0.59 -10.46
N LYS A 58 14.97 -1.92 -10.58
CA LYS A 58 15.10 -2.87 -9.48
C LYS A 58 14.06 -2.63 -8.38
N LEU A 59 12.83 -2.34 -8.78
CA LEU A 59 11.74 -2.11 -7.85
C LEU A 59 11.33 -3.43 -7.24
N ALA A 60 11.43 -3.53 -5.92
CA ALA A 60 10.99 -4.71 -5.17
C ALA A 60 9.46 -4.90 -5.24
N ASN A 61 8.73 -3.79 -5.33
CA ASN A 61 7.29 -3.78 -5.59
C ASN A 61 6.99 -2.77 -6.71
N PRO A 62 6.54 -3.22 -7.87
CA PRO A 62 6.22 -2.36 -9.00
C PRO A 62 5.00 -1.45 -8.77
N ASP A 63 4.13 -1.78 -7.82
CA ASP A 63 2.96 -0.97 -7.46
C ASP A 63 3.33 0.20 -6.52
N LEU A 64 4.60 0.29 -6.09
CA LEU A 64 5.10 1.31 -5.16
C LEU A 64 6.14 2.21 -5.83
N ILE A 65 5.67 3.24 -6.51
CA ILE A 65 6.48 4.38 -6.94
C ILE A 65 5.92 5.66 -6.32
N PHE A 66 6.78 6.63 -6.06
CA PHE A 66 6.43 7.83 -5.31
C PHE A 66 6.64 9.10 -6.15
N PRO A 67 5.86 10.16 -5.94
CA PRO A 67 6.15 11.47 -6.51
C PRO A 67 7.60 11.87 -6.23
N ASP A 68 8.24 12.51 -7.22
CA ASP A 68 9.65 12.89 -7.22
C ASP A 68 10.67 11.74 -7.27
N GLN A 69 10.23 10.48 -7.24
CA GLN A 69 11.11 9.34 -7.51
C GLN A 69 11.63 9.43 -8.95
N ILE A 70 12.93 9.20 -9.12
CA ILE A 70 13.55 9.20 -10.45
C ILE A 70 13.63 7.75 -10.95
N LEU A 71 12.92 7.47 -12.04
CA LEU A 71 12.97 6.18 -12.73
C LEU A 71 13.90 6.27 -13.94
N GLN A 72 14.70 5.23 -14.14
CA GLN A 72 15.39 4.99 -15.40
C GLN A 72 14.36 4.51 -16.42
N VAL A 73 14.33 5.11 -17.60
CA VAL A 73 13.37 4.79 -18.66
C VAL A 73 14.11 4.58 -19.98
N PRO A 74 13.58 3.76 -20.92
CA PRO A 74 14.18 3.62 -22.25
C PRO A 74 14.18 4.95 -22.99
N ASP A 75 15.24 5.22 -23.77
CA ASP A 75 15.27 6.36 -24.70
C ASP A 75 14.25 6.15 -25.81
N VAL A 76 13.30 7.05 -25.92
CA VAL A 76 12.37 7.09 -27.06
C VAL A 76 13.02 7.91 -28.16
N GLU A 77 13.49 7.29 -29.23
CA GLU A 77 13.81 8.01 -30.47
C GLU A 77 12.50 8.62 -31.01
N THR A 78 12.28 9.88 -30.73
CA THR A 78 11.18 10.64 -31.31
C THR A 78 11.47 10.83 -32.80
N ALA A 79 10.67 10.21 -33.65
CA ALA A 79 10.55 10.63 -35.04
C ALA A 79 10.03 12.08 -35.05
N ALA A 80 10.89 13.03 -35.33
CA ALA A 80 10.57 14.44 -35.41
C ALA A 80 9.68 14.70 -36.63
N GLU A 81 8.43 15.06 -36.41
CA GLU A 81 7.63 15.79 -37.41
C GLU A 81 8.06 17.25 -37.44
N GLU A 82 8.63 17.67 -38.59
CA GLU A 82 9.05 19.04 -38.82
C GLU A 82 7.85 19.98 -38.87
N VAL A 83 7.84 20.98 -37.97
CA VAL A 83 7.03 22.19 -38.11
C VAL A 83 7.98 23.39 -38.18
N PRO A 84 7.84 24.30 -39.18
CA PRO A 84 8.88 25.29 -39.49
C PRO A 84 9.00 26.39 -38.42
N ALA A 85 10.23 26.64 -38.05
CA ALA A 85 10.63 27.69 -37.11
C ALA A 85 10.36 29.08 -37.63
N THR A 86 9.75 29.94 -36.85
CA THR A 86 9.73 31.39 -37.03
C THR A 86 10.91 31.98 -36.24
N GLU A 87 11.73 32.68 -36.99
CA GLU A 87 12.96 33.31 -36.58
C GLU A 87 12.71 34.47 -35.58
N VAL A 88 13.33 34.43 -34.41
CA VAL A 88 13.42 35.57 -33.47
C VAL A 88 14.89 35.88 -33.23
N VAL A 89 15.29 37.05 -33.65
CA VAL A 89 16.63 37.64 -33.59
C VAL A 89 17.00 37.92 -32.11
N PRO A 90 18.24 37.61 -31.68
CA PRO A 90 18.69 37.97 -30.34
C PRO A 90 19.29 39.38 -30.30
N SER A 91 18.83 40.20 -29.38
CA SER A 91 19.43 41.51 -29.06
C SER A 91 20.48 41.35 -27.96
N THR A 92 21.68 41.78 -28.26
CA THR A 92 22.87 41.84 -27.41
C THR A 92 22.76 42.92 -26.34
N PRO A 93 23.20 42.69 -25.08
CA PRO A 93 23.34 43.75 -24.08
C PRO A 93 24.65 44.49 -24.23
N ALA A 94 24.62 45.82 -24.12
CA ALA A 94 25.75 46.70 -24.12
C ALA A 94 26.47 46.72 -22.77
N GLU A 95 27.80 46.69 -22.89
CA GLU A 95 28.81 46.83 -21.88
C GLU A 95 28.94 48.31 -21.45
N THR A 96 29.04 48.61 -20.16
CA THR A 96 29.50 49.91 -19.64
C THR A 96 30.51 49.68 -18.54
N GLU A 97 31.73 50.14 -18.79
CA GLU A 97 32.89 50.16 -17.91
C GLU A 97 32.82 51.28 -16.84
N PRO A 98 33.71 51.25 -15.80
CA PRO A 98 33.49 51.87 -14.51
C PRO A 98 34.12 53.25 -14.35
N ALA A 99 33.56 54.08 -13.47
CA ALA A 99 34.13 55.35 -13.05
C ALA A 99 34.85 55.23 -11.70
N GLU A 100 36.11 55.67 -11.71
CA GLU A 100 36.96 55.86 -10.49
C GLU A 100 36.35 56.80 -9.51
N VAL A 101 36.45 56.49 -8.21
CA VAL A 101 36.22 57.44 -7.11
C VAL A 101 37.41 57.49 -6.17
N VAL A 102 37.89 58.71 -6.04
CA VAL A 102 39.00 59.19 -5.21
C VAL A 102 38.75 58.99 -3.73
N THR A 103 39.77 58.50 -3.04
CA THR A 103 39.86 58.39 -1.58
C THR A 103 40.21 59.67 -0.89
N THR A 104 39.54 60.00 0.22
CA THR A 104 40.08 60.84 1.31
C THR A 104 39.70 60.21 2.64
N PRO A 105 40.62 60.23 3.65
CA PRO A 105 40.45 59.51 4.90
C PRO A 105 39.72 60.37 5.93
N ALA A 106 38.81 59.73 6.71
CA ALA A 106 38.23 60.35 7.89
C ALA A 106 38.37 59.41 9.09
N GLU A 107 38.74 60.01 10.17
CA GLU A 107 39.05 59.58 11.53
C GLU A 107 38.29 58.39 12.10
N GLU A 108 39.06 57.57 12.78
CA GLU A 108 38.70 56.47 13.63
C GLU A 108 37.92 56.96 14.88
N VAL A 109 36.63 56.69 14.96
CA VAL A 109 35.86 56.72 16.21
C VAL A 109 35.56 55.28 16.60
N GLN A 110 36.26 54.84 17.61
CA GLN A 110 36.11 53.54 18.22
C GLN A 110 34.82 53.51 19.06
N GLU A 111 33.69 53.12 18.45
CA GLU A 111 32.47 52.80 19.13
C GLU A 111 32.52 51.32 19.53
N THR A 112 32.71 51.06 20.81
CA THR A 112 32.60 49.71 21.38
C THR A 112 31.15 49.27 21.30
N ALA A 113 30.84 48.42 20.30
CA ALA A 113 29.58 47.69 20.27
C ALA A 113 29.43 46.82 21.51
N PRO A 114 28.22 46.70 22.08
CA PRO A 114 27.97 45.73 23.13
C PRO A 114 28.21 44.32 22.55
N ALA A 115 28.92 43.48 23.25
CA ALA A 115 29.05 42.10 22.93
C ALA A 115 27.64 41.49 22.87
N GLU A 116 27.16 41.14 21.68
CA GLU A 116 26.03 40.28 21.52
C GLU A 116 26.41 38.96 22.21
N THR A 117 25.72 38.67 23.31
CA THR A 117 25.79 37.37 23.94
C THR A 117 25.14 36.43 22.96
N GLU A 118 25.92 35.78 22.11
CA GLU A 118 25.43 34.64 21.32
C GLU A 118 24.81 33.66 22.30
N THR A 119 23.50 33.58 22.29
CA THR A 119 22.78 32.56 23.03
C THR A 119 23.15 31.24 22.39
N GLN A 120 24.01 30.47 23.05
CA GLN A 120 24.47 29.18 22.52
C GLN A 120 23.26 28.27 22.43
N VAL A 121 22.91 27.84 21.20
CA VAL A 121 21.81 26.91 20.97
C VAL A 121 22.22 25.55 21.53
N GLU A 122 21.37 24.96 22.37
CA GLU A 122 21.62 23.65 22.93
C GLU A 122 21.28 22.54 21.95
N ALA A 123 22.13 21.53 21.86
CA ALA A 123 21.90 20.34 21.02
C ALA A 123 20.96 19.35 21.73
N VAL A 124 19.69 19.75 21.91
CA VAL A 124 18.66 18.92 22.56
C VAL A 124 17.37 18.94 21.75
N LEU A 125 16.60 17.84 21.78
CA LEU A 125 15.24 17.85 21.27
C LEU A 125 14.31 18.56 22.27
N THR A 126 13.34 19.29 21.74
CA THR A 126 12.23 19.88 22.53
C THR A 126 11.01 18.97 22.52
N SER A 127 10.87 18.12 21.50
CA SER A 127 9.89 17.03 21.45
C SER A 127 10.37 15.90 20.52
N LEU A 128 9.84 14.71 20.73
CA LEU A 128 10.00 13.56 19.87
C LEU A 128 8.70 12.74 19.88
N ALA A 129 8.04 12.64 18.76
CA ALA A 129 6.91 11.73 18.56
C ALA A 129 7.30 10.67 17.52
N VAL A 130 6.84 9.45 17.72
CA VAL A 130 6.96 8.35 16.75
C VAL A 130 5.61 7.67 16.65
N ASP A 131 5.07 7.59 15.45
CA ASP A 131 3.75 7.05 15.18
C ASP A 131 3.85 5.92 14.16
N ASP A 132 2.97 4.95 14.26
CA ASP A 132 2.70 3.98 13.20
C ASP A 132 1.40 4.34 12.44
N ILE A 133 1.16 3.63 11.34
CA ILE A 133 0.02 3.87 10.45
C ILE A 133 -1.33 3.45 11.07
N THR A 134 -1.34 2.64 12.14
CA THR A 134 -2.60 2.15 12.75
C THR A 134 -3.34 3.24 13.51
N LEU A 135 -2.68 4.37 13.79
CA LEU A 135 -3.23 5.51 14.53
C LEU A 135 -3.75 5.12 15.93
N THR A 136 -3.25 4.03 16.51
CA THR A 136 -3.70 3.52 17.81
C THR A 136 -3.03 4.21 19.00
N GLY A 137 -2.13 5.18 18.72
CA GLY A 137 -1.45 5.95 19.75
C GLY A 137 -0.35 5.18 20.50
N ASN A 138 0.19 4.13 19.91
CA ASN A 138 1.35 3.39 20.41
C ASN A 138 2.61 4.21 20.17
N GLY A 139 2.79 5.26 20.95
CA GLY A 139 3.98 6.10 20.88
C GLY A 139 5.20 5.46 21.55
N ILE A 140 6.25 6.26 21.68
CA ILE A 140 7.49 5.85 22.36
C ILE A 140 7.29 5.66 23.86
N SER A 141 8.04 4.73 24.44
CA SER A 141 8.12 4.49 25.87
C SER A 141 9.59 4.60 26.33
N PRO A 142 9.87 5.33 27.44
CA PRO A 142 8.97 6.20 28.19
C PRO A 142 8.46 7.39 27.37
N GLU A 143 7.51 8.17 27.89
CA GLU A 143 7.15 9.48 27.32
C GLU A 143 8.40 10.35 27.15
N PHE A 144 8.37 11.21 26.09
CA PHE A 144 9.53 12.04 25.76
C PHE A 144 9.98 12.91 26.93
N ASN A 145 11.27 12.87 27.20
CA ASN A 145 11.99 13.78 28.10
C ASN A 145 13.36 14.11 27.49
N ALA A 146 13.71 15.38 27.44
CA ALA A 146 14.95 15.86 26.82
C ALA A 146 16.24 15.21 27.37
N ASP A 147 16.22 14.74 28.62
CA ASP A 147 17.35 14.10 29.29
C ASP A 147 17.41 12.57 29.01
N THR A 148 16.30 11.97 28.58
CA THR A 148 16.22 10.55 28.23
C THR A 148 16.67 10.38 26.78
N THR A 149 17.59 9.47 26.54
CA THR A 149 18.17 9.22 25.21
C THR A 149 17.73 7.91 24.58
N GLU A 150 17.12 7.02 25.36
CA GLU A 150 16.71 5.68 24.90
C GLU A 150 15.20 5.53 25.03
N TYR A 151 14.56 5.17 23.91
CA TYR A 151 13.13 4.94 23.80
C TYR A 151 12.85 3.62 23.10
N THR A 152 11.70 3.03 23.39
CA THR A 152 11.21 1.83 22.71
C THR A 152 9.83 2.07 22.12
N MET A 153 9.51 1.37 21.03
CA MET A 153 8.18 1.31 20.43
C MET A 153 7.91 -0.10 19.95
N ASN A 154 6.74 -0.66 20.26
CA ASN A 154 6.31 -1.93 19.73
C ASN A 154 5.21 -1.69 18.69
N VAL A 155 5.37 -2.30 17.52
CA VAL A 155 4.42 -2.20 16.41
C VAL A 155 3.93 -3.59 16.00
N GLN A 156 2.81 -3.63 15.31
CA GLN A 156 2.21 -4.87 14.84
C GLN A 156 3.01 -5.47 13.69
N SER A 157 2.74 -6.74 13.37
CA SER A 157 3.50 -7.53 12.40
C SER A 157 3.44 -7.00 10.97
N ASP A 158 2.40 -6.26 10.61
CA ASP A 158 2.16 -5.69 9.29
C ASP A 158 2.71 -4.26 9.10
N ILE A 159 3.28 -3.67 10.14
CA ILE A 159 3.83 -2.30 10.07
C ILE A 159 5.19 -2.29 9.35
N TYR A 160 5.25 -1.52 8.26
CA TYR A 160 6.44 -1.38 7.40
C TYR A 160 7.34 -0.24 7.79
N SER A 161 6.75 0.84 8.30
CA SER A 161 7.44 2.09 8.56
C SER A 161 6.85 2.78 9.77
N VAL A 162 7.64 3.63 10.37
CA VAL A 162 7.20 4.57 11.41
C VAL A 162 7.48 5.99 10.97
N LYS A 163 6.65 6.92 11.44
CA LYS A 163 6.81 8.36 11.24
C LYS A 163 7.45 8.97 12.47
N VAL A 164 8.66 9.51 12.31
CA VAL A 164 9.43 10.15 13.38
C VAL A 164 9.32 11.67 13.23
N THR A 165 8.77 12.33 14.22
CA THR A 165 8.55 13.79 14.24
C THR A 165 9.38 14.41 15.37
N PRO A 166 10.60 14.86 15.09
CA PRO A 166 11.45 15.52 16.05
C PRO A 166 11.18 17.04 16.08
N ALA A 167 11.38 17.70 17.22
CA ALA A 167 11.52 19.13 17.26
C ALA A 167 12.77 19.52 18.06
N ALA A 168 13.45 20.59 17.64
CA ALA A 168 14.64 21.13 18.27
C ALA A 168 14.59 22.68 18.30
N PRO A 169 15.44 23.36 19.11
CA PRO A 169 15.55 24.80 19.09
C PRO A 169 15.94 25.35 17.73
N GLU A 170 15.50 26.57 17.42
CA GLU A 170 15.89 27.29 16.20
C GLU A 170 17.42 27.35 16.06
N GLY A 171 17.94 27.02 14.89
CA GLY A 171 19.37 26.97 14.61
C GLY A 171 20.03 25.62 14.87
N ALA A 172 19.34 24.65 15.48
CA ALA A 172 19.80 23.27 15.54
C ALA A 172 19.43 22.50 14.25
N VAL A 173 20.26 21.54 13.85
CA VAL A 173 20.02 20.60 12.74
C VAL A 173 19.65 19.24 13.35
N VAL A 174 18.61 18.61 12.81
CA VAL A 174 18.17 17.28 13.24
C VAL A 174 18.32 16.30 12.10
N THR A 175 18.88 15.13 12.37
CA THR A 175 18.85 14.00 11.44
C THR A 175 18.12 12.81 12.07
N VAL A 176 17.33 12.09 11.26
CA VAL A 176 16.63 10.85 11.65
C VAL A 176 17.12 9.75 10.72
N ASP A 177 17.64 8.68 11.29
CA ASP A 177 18.22 7.55 10.53
C ASP A 177 19.23 8.02 9.45
N GLY A 178 20.01 9.07 9.78
CA GLY A 178 21.01 9.69 8.92
C GLY A 178 20.46 10.69 7.89
N THR A 179 19.16 10.91 7.79
CA THR A 179 18.53 11.88 6.89
C THR A 179 18.17 13.16 7.63
N GLU A 180 18.56 14.32 7.10
CA GLU A 180 18.21 15.63 7.67
C GLU A 180 16.69 15.87 7.57
N VAL A 181 16.10 16.33 8.67
CA VAL A 181 14.67 16.63 8.80
C VAL A 181 14.51 18.14 9.04
N ALA A 182 13.76 18.81 8.18
CA ALA A 182 13.49 20.22 8.31
C ALA A 182 12.64 20.52 9.57
N ALA A 183 12.76 21.74 10.10
CA ALA A 183 12.01 22.14 11.28
C ALA A 183 10.49 22.02 11.06
N GLY A 184 9.82 21.25 11.91
CA GLY A 184 8.39 20.99 11.82
C GLY A 184 7.98 19.86 10.89
N GLU A 185 8.93 19.24 10.20
CA GLU A 185 8.69 18.09 9.31
C GLU A 185 8.94 16.76 10.04
N SER A 186 8.55 15.67 9.38
CA SER A 186 8.72 14.31 9.88
C SER A 186 9.52 13.47 8.90
N ALA A 187 10.23 12.46 9.40
CA ALA A 187 10.85 11.43 8.57
C ALA A 187 10.04 10.13 8.61
N ILE A 188 9.82 9.52 7.46
CA ILE A 188 9.28 8.17 7.37
C ILE A 188 10.47 7.19 7.33
N VAL A 189 10.56 6.36 8.35
CA VAL A 189 11.65 5.39 8.50
C VAL A 189 11.11 3.99 8.22
N LYS A 190 11.61 3.35 7.16
CA LYS A 190 11.30 1.95 6.87
C LYS A 190 11.93 1.04 7.92
N LEU A 191 11.18 0.07 8.40
CA LEU A 191 11.69 -0.91 9.37
C LEU A 191 12.57 -1.96 8.70
N ASP A 192 12.22 -2.38 7.48
CA ASP A 192 13.05 -3.22 6.62
C ASP A 192 12.83 -2.90 5.12
N ASP A 193 13.68 -3.49 4.26
CA ASP A 193 13.61 -3.31 2.81
C ASP A 193 12.83 -4.44 2.10
N SER A 194 12.34 -5.44 2.84
CA SER A 194 11.68 -6.60 2.26
C SER A 194 10.28 -6.82 2.83
N TYR A 195 9.34 -7.04 1.91
CA TYR A 195 8.00 -7.52 2.25
C TYR A 195 7.97 -8.98 2.73
N GLU A 196 9.11 -9.67 2.74
CA GLU A 196 9.18 -11.11 3.03
C GLU A 196 9.55 -11.44 4.49
N ALA A 197 9.89 -10.43 5.30
CA ALA A 197 10.45 -10.62 6.65
C ALA A 197 9.42 -10.88 7.77
N TYR A 198 8.22 -11.37 7.44
CA TYR A 198 7.15 -11.56 8.42
C TYR A 198 7.27 -12.79 9.31
N ASP A 199 8.25 -13.64 9.05
CA ASP A 199 8.44 -14.90 9.80
C ASP A 199 9.29 -14.75 11.06
N SER A 200 9.77 -13.54 11.38
CA SER A 200 10.60 -13.27 12.55
C SER A 200 10.37 -11.89 13.13
N GLU A 201 10.59 -11.77 14.43
CA GLU A 201 10.66 -10.47 15.10
C GLU A 201 11.77 -9.63 14.47
N LEU A 202 11.46 -8.37 14.21
CA LEU A 202 12.41 -7.37 13.73
C LEU A 202 12.66 -6.33 14.81
N VAL A 203 13.91 -6.02 15.05
CA VAL A 203 14.33 -4.91 15.92
C VAL A 203 15.16 -3.93 15.10
N LYS A 204 14.70 -2.67 15.03
CA LYS A 204 15.43 -1.58 14.36
C LYS A 204 15.70 -0.44 15.33
N GLU A 205 16.96 -0.04 15.43
CA GLU A 205 17.37 1.17 16.13
C GLU A 205 17.33 2.35 15.15
N ILE A 206 16.66 3.43 15.54
CA ILE A 206 16.51 4.65 14.77
C ILE A 206 17.22 5.78 15.54
N PRO A 207 18.42 6.21 15.13
CA PRO A 207 19.10 7.32 15.72
C PRO A 207 18.45 8.65 15.29
N VAL A 208 18.15 9.51 16.25
CA VAL A 208 17.73 10.89 16.05
C VAL A 208 18.81 11.79 16.63
N VAL A 209 19.57 12.47 15.77
CA VAL A 209 20.73 13.26 16.18
C VAL A 209 20.42 14.74 16.04
N VAL A 210 20.61 15.46 17.13
CA VAL A 210 20.53 16.93 17.16
C VAL A 210 21.93 17.50 17.20
N THR A 211 22.21 18.47 16.34
CA THR A 211 23.50 19.18 16.26
C THR A 211 23.27 20.68 16.36
N ALA A 212 24.00 21.34 17.25
CA ALA A 212 23.99 22.79 17.40
C ALA A 212 25.44 23.28 17.60
N GLY A 213 25.99 23.99 16.62
CA GLY A 213 27.40 24.35 16.59
C GLY A 213 28.29 23.12 16.65
N ASP A 214 29.19 23.06 17.64
CA ASP A 214 30.11 21.92 17.84
C ASP A 214 29.54 20.83 18.77
N GLN A 215 28.29 20.98 19.23
CA GLN A 215 27.63 20.03 20.13
C GLN A 215 26.69 19.13 19.36
N SER A 216 26.59 17.88 19.82
CA SER A 216 25.68 16.89 19.25
C SER A 216 25.13 15.99 20.37
N LYS A 217 23.85 15.64 20.29
CA LYS A 217 23.19 14.68 21.18
C LYS A 217 22.38 13.68 20.33
N THR A 218 22.50 12.41 20.67
CA THR A 218 21.76 11.35 20.01
C THR A 218 20.68 10.82 20.93
N TYR A 219 19.51 10.61 20.38
CA TYR A 219 18.39 9.89 20.95
C TYR A 219 18.16 8.67 20.09
N THR A 220 17.93 7.51 20.70
CA THR A 220 17.72 6.24 20.00
C THR A 220 16.30 5.76 20.24
N VAL A 221 15.57 5.49 19.17
CA VAL A 221 14.27 4.81 19.24
C VAL A 221 14.45 3.39 18.74
N THR A 222 14.28 2.42 19.64
CA THR A 222 14.29 1.00 19.28
C THR A 222 12.88 0.57 18.98
N VAL A 223 12.59 0.31 17.70
CA VAL A 223 11.30 -0.19 17.23
C VAL A 223 11.37 -1.72 17.13
N THR A 224 10.45 -2.39 17.81
CA THR A 224 10.27 -3.85 17.72
C THR A 224 8.97 -4.14 16.98
N ARG A 225 9.06 -4.79 15.82
CA ARG A 225 7.92 -5.34 15.10
C ARG A 225 7.74 -6.80 15.47
N ALA A 226 6.59 -7.12 16.10
CA ALA A 226 6.26 -8.48 16.49
C ALA A 226 6.09 -9.38 15.25
N CYS A 227 6.38 -10.68 15.43
CA CYS A 227 6.00 -11.73 14.50
C CYS A 227 4.67 -12.33 14.94
N ASP A 228 3.72 -12.49 14.01
CA ASP A 228 2.39 -13.03 14.31
C ASP A 228 2.18 -14.43 13.73
N ASN A 229 3.23 -15.22 13.73
CA ASN A 229 3.23 -16.61 13.25
C ASN A 229 2.12 -17.47 13.90
N ASP A 230 1.80 -17.20 15.17
CA ASP A 230 0.82 -17.98 15.91
C ASP A 230 -0.60 -17.79 15.37
N THR A 231 -0.95 -16.57 14.88
CA THR A 231 -2.30 -16.31 14.37
C THR A 231 -2.54 -16.94 13.00
N TYR A 232 -1.60 -16.80 12.04
CA TYR A 232 -1.83 -17.42 10.75
C TYR A 232 -1.79 -18.95 10.81
N ALA A 233 -1.05 -19.52 11.78
CA ALA A 233 -1.00 -20.96 12.02
C ALA A 233 -2.35 -21.55 12.48
N LEU A 234 -3.30 -20.72 12.91
CA LEU A 234 -4.67 -21.16 13.23
C LEU A 234 -5.49 -21.50 11.98
N PHE A 235 -5.07 -21.00 10.81
CA PHE A 235 -5.78 -21.23 9.55
C PHE A 235 -5.35 -22.54 8.88
N SER A 236 -6.32 -23.29 8.39
CA SER A 236 -6.08 -24.40 7.47
C SER A 236 -6.02 -23.89 6.04
N MET A 237 -5.02 -24.40 5.27
CA MET A 237 -4.86 -24.07 3.85
C MET A 237 -5.52 -25.17 3.02
N ASN A 238 -6.42 -24.80 2.13
CA ASN A 238 -7.28 -25.68 1.36
C ASN A 238 -7.36 -25.26 -0.10
N THR A 239 -7.93 -26.11 -0.94
CA THR A 239 -8.25 -25.80 -2.35
C THR A 239 -9.67 -26.20 -2.65
N TYR A 240 -10.41 -25.36 -3.35
CA TYR A 240 -11.75 -25.59 -3.84
C TYR A 240 -11.75 -25.56 -5.37
N THR A 241 -12.34 -26.54 -6.00
CA THR A 241 -12.61 -26.50 -7.45
C THR A 241 -14.06 -26.15 -7.65
N ASP A 242 -14.31 -24.99 -8.24
CA ASP A 242 -15.65 -24.55 -8.54
C ASP A 242 -16.16 -25.19 -9.82
N GLU A 243 -17.28 -25.92 -9.74
CA GLU A 243 -17.85 -26.66 -10.87
C GLU A 243 -18.46 -25.73 -11.94
N GLU A 244 -18.93 -24.54 -11.55
CA GLU A 244 -19.55 -23.58 -12.45
C GLU A 244 -18.53 -22.85 -13.32
N THR A 245 -17.48 -22.33 -12.70
CA THR A 245 -16.47 -21.50 -13.39
C THR A 245 -15.25 -22.29 -13.83
N GLY A 246 -15.04 -23.47 -13.26
CA GLY A 246 -13.82 -24.27 -13.44
C GLY A 246 -12.60 -23.72 -12.72
N VAL A 247 -12.77 -22.71 -11.84
CA VAL A 247 -11.67 -22.11 -11.09
C VAL A 247 -11.22 -23.07 -9.99
N GLU A 248 -9.92 -23.32 -9.94
CA GLU A 248 -9.26 -23.94 -8.79
C GLU A 248 -8.82 -22.82 -7.84
N MET A 249 -9.50 -22.70 -6.69
CA MET A 249 -9.34 -21.59 -5.76
C MET A 249 -8.69 -22.08 -4.46
N PRO A 250 -7.42 -21.71 -4.20
CA PRO A 250 -6.83 -21.85 -2.88
C PRO A 250 -7.57 -20.95 -1.88
N TYR A 251 -7.67 -21.38 -0.62
CA TYR A 251 -8.25 -20.57 0.43
C TYR A 251 -7.71 -20.92 1.80
N ALA A 252 -7.74 -19.94 2.68
CA ALA A 252 -7.48 -20.11 4.10
C ALA A 252 -8.82 -20.16 4.86
N LEU A 253 -8.94 -21.09 5.79
CA LEU A 253 -10.12 -21.24 6.64
C LEU A 253 -9.70 -21.32 8.09
N TYR A 254 -10.24 -20.44 8.90
CA TYR A 254 -10.18 -20.50 10.37
C TYR A 254 -11.52 -20.97 10.93
N VAL A 255 -11.46 -21.94 11.82
CA VAL A 255 -12.58 -22.41 12.63
C VAL A 255 -12.12 -22.32 14.08
N PRO A 256 -12.92 -21.74 15.01
CA PRO A 256 -12.54 -21.62 16.41
C PRO A 256 -12.05 -22.96 17.02
N SER A 257 -11.03 -22.92 17.84
CA SER A 257 -10.45 -24.10 18.46
C SER A 257 -11.43 -24.88 19.35
N ASN A 258 -12.47 -24.18 19.85
CA ASN A 258 -13.57 -24.71 20.65
C ASN A 258 -14.88 -24.89 19.85
N TYR A 259 -14.79 -25.01 18.51
CA TYR A 259 -15.96 -25.17 17.64
C TYR A 259 -16.86 -26.32 18.10
N ASP A 260 -18.16 -26.02 18.16
CA ASP A 260 -19.21 -26.95 18.57
C ASP A 260 -20.33 -26.91 17.52
N GLU A 261 -20.50 -27.99 16.78
CA GLU A 261 -21.50 -28.11 15.70
C GLU A 261 -22.96 -27.89 16.15
N THR A 262 -23.21 -27.87 17.46
CA THR A 262 -24.54 -27.57 18.03
C THR A 262 -24.81 -26.09 18.24
N LYS A 263 -23.79 -25.23 18.01
CA LYS A 263 -23.89 -23.78 18.06
C LYS A 263 -23.75 -23.21 16.64
N GLU A 264 -24.38 -22.08 16.41
CA GLU A 264 -24.24 -21.33 15.17
C GLU A 264 -23.22 -20.20 15.32
N TYR A 265 -22.30 -20.09 14.36
CA TYR A 265 -21.20 -19.12 14.37
C TYR A 265 -21.37 -18.09 13.27
N PRO A 266 -21.07 -16.81 13.53
CA PRO A 266 -20.87 -15.84 12.46
C PRO A 266 -19.76 -16.28 11.52
N ILE A 267 -19.82 -15.85 10.26
CA ILE A 267 -18.72 -16.03 9.31
C ILE A 267 -18.25 -14.69 8.76
N ILE A 268 -16.93 -14.51 8.71
CA ILE A 268 -16.26 -13.40 8.04
C ILE A 268 -15.74 -13.90 6.70
N PHE A 269 -16.16 -13.26 5.60
CA PHE A 269 -15.68 -13.50 4.26
C PHE A 269 -14.73 -12.38 3.87
N ALA A 270 -13.42 -12.65 3.76
CA ALA A 270 -12.35 -11.67 3.65
C ALA A 270 -11.64 -11.72 2.29
N LEU A 271 -11.70 -10.62 1.53
CA LEU A 271 -11.22 -10.53 0.14
C LEU A 271 -9.98 -9.62 0.03
N HIS A 272 -8.88 -10.18 -0.46
CA HIS A 272 -7.60 -9.49 -0.61
C HIS A 272 -7.56 -8.53 -1.81
N GLY A 273 -6.54 -7.66 -1.87
CA GLY A 273 -6.30 -6.72 -2.97
C GLY A 273 -5.62 -7.33 -4.20
N SER A 274 -5.39 -6.48 -5.22
CA SER A 274 -4.78 -6.92 -6.49
C SER A 274 -3.36 -7.45 -6.35
N GLY A 275 -2.54 -6.84 -5.50
CA GLY A 275 -1.13 -7.21 -5.32
C GLY A 275 -0.90 -8.63 -4.78
N GLN A 276 -1.95 -9.28 -4.26
CA GLN A 276 -1.88 -10.62 -3.67
C GLN A 276 -2.27 -11.74 -4.62
N ARG A 277 -2.73 -11.45 -5.84
CA ARG A 277 -3.26 -12.44 -6.79
C ARG A 277 -2.34 -13.63 -7.08
N SER A 278 -1.03 -13.38 -7.19
CA SER A 278 -0.04 -14.41 -7.49
C SER A 278 0.55 -15.10 -6.26
N GLN A 279 0.05 -14.74 -5.06
CA GLN A 279 0.55 -15.27 -3.79
C GLN A 279 -0.23 -16.49 -3.36
N THR A 280 0.27 -17.16 -2.33
CA THR A 280 -0.43 -18.24 -1.64
C THR A 280 -1.26 -17.68 -0.47
N PRO A 281 -2.33 -18.34 -0.01
CA PRO A 281 -3.15 -17.85 1.09
C PRO A 281 -2.36 -17.58 2.37
N ASP A 282 -1.36 -18.39 2.70
CA ASP A 282 -0.50 -18.19 3.87
C ASP A 282 0.35 -16.92 3.77
N MET A 283 0.86 -16.57 2.59
CA MET A 283 1.56 -15.30 2.37
C MET A 283 0.64 -14.10 2.56
N VAL A 284 -0.62 -14.19 2.11
CA VAL A 284 -1.62 -13.14 2.29
C VAL A 284 -1.93 -12.94 3.77
N LEU A 285 -2.13 -14.03 4.52
CA LEU A 285 -2.39 -13.96 5.96
C LEU A 285 -1.23 -13.38 6.76
N LYS A 286 0.01 -13.66 6.37
CA LYS A 286 1.21 -13.12 7.01
C LYS A 286 1.37 -11.61 6.81
N ARG A 287 0.84 -11.10 5.70
CA ARG A 287 1.03 -9.69 5.30
C ARG A 287 -0.11 -8.77 5.70
N TYR A 288 -1.33 -9.30 5.78
CA TYR A 288 -2.53 -8.47 5.92
C TYR A 288 -3.41 -8.99 7.03
N GLN A 289 -3.83 -8.09 7.89
CA GLN A 289 -4.68 -8.43 9.03
C GLN A 289 -6.17 -8.62 8.65
N MET A 290 -6.56 -8.44 7.38
CA MET A 290 -7.95 -8.50 6.94
C MET A 290 -8.69 -9.78 7.33
N ALA A 291 -7.99 -10.90 7.51
CA ALA A 291 -8.54 -12.16 7.98
C ALA A 291 -8.08 -12.51 9.41
N THR A 292 -6.80 -12.26 9.72
CA THR A 292 -6.18 -12.71 10.98
C THR A 292 -6.70 -11.96 12.21
N VAL A 293 -7.09 -10.69 12.11
CA VAL A 293 -7.66 -9.93 13.25
C VAL A 293 -8.92 -10.58 13.82
N TRP A 294 -9.74 -11.20 12.96
CA TRP A 294 -10.98 -11.86 13.39
C TRP A 294 -10.72 -13.18 14.11
N ALA A 295 -9.70 -13.92 13.66
CA ALA A 295 -9.26 -15.12 14.34
C ALA A 295 -8.66 -14.80 15.71
N LYS A 296 -7.86 -13.74 15.84
CA LYS A 296 -7.35 -13.24 17.13
C LYS A 296 -8.47 -12.89 18.11
N ASP A 297 -9.44 -12.11 17.66
CA ASP A 297 -10.57 -11.73 18.50
C ASP A 297 -11.39 -12.96 18.93
N SER A 298 -11.53 -13.95 18.03
CA SER A 298 -12.23 -15.21 18.32
C SER A 298 -11.51 -16.05 19.39
N GLU A 299 -10.20 -16.25 19.23
CA GLU A 299 -9.40 -17.00 20.22
C GLU A 299 -9.31 -16.26 21.57
N ALA A 300 -9.38 -14.94 21.56
CA ALA A 300 -9.50 -14.15 22.79
C ALA A 300 -10.88 -14.30 23.47
N GLY A 301 -11.81 -15.04 22.85
CA GLY A 301 -13.18 -15.23 23.34
C GLY A 301 -14.06 -13.98 23.24
N LYS A 302 -13.66 -13.00 22.43
CA LYS A 302 -14.39 -11.73 22.28
C LYS A 302 -15.49 -11.85 21.23
N ASN A 303 -15.14 -12.32 20.03
CA ASN A 303 -16.04 -12.42 18.87
C ASN A 303 -15.81 -13.76 18.17
N GLU A 304 -16.32 -14.85 18.73
CA GLU A 304 -16.19 -16.18 18.12
C GLU A 304 -16.81 -16.19 16.72
N CYS A 305 -16.02 -16.54 15.70
CA CYS A 305 -16.47 -16.59 14.30
C CYS A 305 -15.65 -17.58 13.48
N ILE A 306 -16.18 -17.97 12.34
CA ILE A 306 -15.43 -18.64 11.26
C ILE A 306 -14.87 -17.55 10.34
N VAL A 307 -13.67 -17.74 9.79
CA VAL A 307 -13.08 -16.81 8.83
C VAL A 307 -12.72 -17.55 7.55
N LEU A 308 -13.26 -17.09 6.43
CA LEU A 308 -12.98 -17.62 5.10
C LEU A 308 -12.23 -16.54 4.27
N ALA A 309 -11.02 -16.86 3.84
CA ALA A 309 -10.19 -15.99 3.01
C ALA A 309 -9.81 -16.73 1.71
N PRO A 310 -10.60 -16.57 0.63
CA PRO A 310 -10.29 -17.15 -0.67
C PRO A 310 -9.14 -16.39 -1.34
N GLN A 311 -8.42 -17.09 -2.22
CA GLN A 311 -7.30 -16.55 -2.98
C GLN A 311 -7.67 -16.46 -4.46
N CYS A 312 -7.71 -15.24 -5.01
CA CYS A 312 -7.78 -15.02 -6.46
C CYS A 312 -6.42 -15.39 -7.08
N ALA A 313 -6.18 -16.68 -7.28
CA ALA A 313 -4.90 -17.22 -7.69
C ALA A 313 -4.76 -17.14 -9.22
N THR A 314 -4.41 -15.97 -9.74
CA THR A 314 -4.15 -15.76 -11.17
C THR A 314 -2.79 -15.11 -11.38
N GLN A 315 -2.14 -15.49 -12.49
CA GLN A 315 -0.92 -14.86 -13.01
C GLN A 315 -1.25 -13.87 -14.14
N ASP A 316 -2.51 -13.79 -14.56
CA ASP A 316 -2.95 -12.83 -15.57
C ASP A 316 -3.23 -11.49 -14.88
N GLU A 317 -2.51 -10.47 -15.33
CA GLU A 317 -2.60 -9.11 -14.77
C GLU A 317 -3.96 -8.45 -15.00
N ASN A 318 -4.68 -8.89 -16.03
CA ASN A 318 -6.02 -8.40 -16.35
C ASN A 318 -7.09 -9.08 -15.50
N GLU A 319 -6.83 -10.27 -14.96
CA GLU A 319 -7.77 -10.98 -14.12
C GLU A 319 -7.68 -10.54 -12.65
N ASN A 320 -8.83 -10.35 -12.03
CA ASN A 320 -8.98 -9.97 -10.62
C ASN A 320 -10.35 -10.44 -10.11
N TRP A 321 -10.75 -10.00 -8.92
CA TRP A 321 -12.10 -10.19 -8.39
C TRP A 321 -13.19 -9.57 -9.29
N THR A 322 -12.92 -8.37 -9.80
CA THR A 322 -13.82 -7.63 -10.71
C THR A 322 -13.07 -7.22 -11.96
N SER A 323 -13.78 -6.60 -12.91
CA SER A 323 -13.22 -6.01 -14.13
C SER A 323 -12.35 -4.76 -13.90
N LEU A 324 -11.91 -4.49 -12.68
CA LEU A 324 -11.10 -3.32 -12.32
C LEU A 324 -9.84 -3.17 -13.19
N MET A 325 -9.09 -4.25 -13.39
CA MET A 325 -7.85 -4.19 -14.17
C MET A 325 -8.13 -4.03 -15.67
N GLU A 326 -9.17 -4.68 -16.18
CA GLU A 326 -9.66 -4.52 -17.55
C GLU A 326 -10.14 -3.09 -17.80
N TYR A 327 -10.84 -2.48 -16.84
CA TYR A 327 -11.25 -1.08 -16.88
C TYR A 327 -10.03 -0.14 -16.94
N ARG A 328 -9.06 -0.33 -16.06
CA ARG A 328 -7.82 0.46 -16.04
C ARG A 328 -7.01 0.35 -17.34
N ASN A 329 -7.06 -0.83 -17.98
CA ASN A 329 -6.41 -1.09 -19.27
C ASN A 329 -7.27 -0.64 -20.47
N GLY A 330 -8.47 -0.09 -20.25
CA GLY A 330 -9.38 0.39 -21.27
C GLY A 330 -10.06 -0.73 -22.09
N THR A 331 -10.10 -1.95 -21.54
CA THR A 331 -10.73 -3.12 -22.19
C THR A 331 -12.11 -3.45 -21.63
N ALA A 332 -12.49 -2.89 -20.47
CA ALA A 332 -13.83 -2.96 -19.91
C ALA A 332 -14.45 -1.54 -19.79
N GLU A 333 -15.79 -1.46 -19.86
CA GLU A 333 -16.53 -0.22 -19.74
C GLU A 333 -16.63 0.31 -18.30
N ASN A 334 -16.50 -0.59 -17.31
CA ASN A 334 -16.52 -0.26 -15.88
C ASN A 334 -15.65 -1.22 -15.05
N ALA A 335 -15.38 -0.84 -13.81
CA ALA A 335 -14.51 -1.57 -12.88
C ALA A 335 -15.25 -2.63 -12.03
N PHE A 336 -16.58 -2.79 -12.17
CA PHE A 336 -17.43 -3.39 -11.15
C PHE A 336 -18.03 -4.74 -11.52
N ALA A 337 -17.81 -5.25 -12.74
CA ALA A 337 -18.34 -6.55 -13.16
C ALA A 337 -17.61 -7.67 -12.41
N LEU A 338 -18.37 -8.64 -11.88
CA LEU A 338 -17.81 -9.81 -11.22
C LEU A 338 -17.02 -10.67 -12.21
N SER A 339 -15.85 -11.13 -11.79
CA SER A 339 -15.08 -12.11 -12.54
C SER A 339 -15.47 -13.53 -12.17
N LYS A 340 -14.95 -14.51 -12.91
CA LYS A 340 -15.07 -15.94 -12.56
C LYS A 340 -14.51 -16.25 -11.16
N TYR A 341 -13.51 -15.49 -10.68
CA TYR A 341 -12.94 -15.67 -9.33
C TYR A 341 -13.90 -15.22 -8.23
N SER A 342 -14.63 -14.13 -8.46
CA SER A 342 -15.65 -13.69 -7.49
C SER A 342 -16.82 -14.67 -7.43
N VAL A 343 -17.26 -15.20 -8.58
CA VAL A 343 -18.30 -16.20 -8.62
C VAL A 343 -17.85 -17.47 -7.86
N ALA A 344 -16.65 -17.98 -8.17
CA ALA A 344 -16.09 -19.14 -7.46
C ALA A 344 -15.90 -18.90 -5.96
N ALA A 345 -15.51 -17.67 -5.55
CA ALA A 345 -15.37 -17.33 -4.15
C ALA A 345 -16.71 -17.30 -3.42
N TYR A 346 -17.77 -16.83 -4.08
CA TYR A 346 -19.12 -16.86 -3.51
C TYR A 346 -19.65 -18.30 -3.41
N ASN A 347 -19.46 -19.14 -4.43
CA ASN A 347 -19.83 -20.55 -4.40
C ASN A 347 -19.06 -21.30 -3.30
N LEU A 348 -17.80 -20.93 -3.04
CA LEU A 348 -17.03 -21.45 -1.91
C LEU A 348 -17.62 -20.99 -0.56
N LEU A 349 -18.08 -19.73 -0.45
CA LEU A 349 -18.76 -19.25 0.76
C LEU A 349 -20.01 -20.08 1.04
N GLU A 350 -20.87 -20.29 0.05
CA GLU A 350 -22.07 -21.13 0.19
C GLU A 350 -21.74 -22.57 0.61
N LYS A 351 -20.69 -23.15 0.01
CA LYS A 351 -20.19 -24.48 0.40
C LYS A 351 -19.78 -24.51 1.87
N VAL A 352 -18.97 -23.54 2.34
CA VAL A 352 -18.51 -23.48 3.74
C VAL A 352 -19.68 -23.28 4.68
N MET A 353 -20.65 -22.42 4.32
CA MET A 353 -21.88 -22.24 5.11
C MET A 353 -22.73 -23.52 5.20
N GLY A 354 -22.65 -24.39 4.20
CA GLY A 354 -23.32 -25.70 4.21
C GLY A 354 -22.57 -26.79 4.97
N GLU A 355 -21.26 -26.65 5.17
CA GLU A 355 -20.40 -27.63 5.85
C GLU A 355 -20.23 -27.37 7.34
N TYR A 356 -20.36 -26.11 7.75
CA TYR A 356 -20.21 -25.67 9.15
C TYR A 356 -21.52 -25.09 9.67
N SER A 357 -21.65 -25.05 10.98
CA SER A 357 -22.81 -24.49 11.67
C SER A 357 -22.76 -22.97 11.68
N VAL A 358 -23.07 -22.36 10.53
CA VAL A 358 -23.03 -20.91 10.33
C VAL A 358 -24.37 -20.26 10.64
N ASP A 359 -24.37 -19.18 11.43
CA ASP A 359 -25.52 -18.30 11.58
C ASP A 359 -25.70 -17.47 10.31
N THR A 360 -26.66 -17.89 9.48
CA THR A 360 -26.96 -17.23 8.20
C THR A 360 -27.47 -15.79 8.33
N ASN A 361 -27.83 -15.33 9.54
CA ASN A 361 -28.15 -13.93 9.83
C ASN A 361 -26.92 -13.10 10.18
N ARG A 362 -25.74 -13.72 10.35
CA ARG A 362 -24.48 -13.07 10.71
C ARG A 362 -23.35 -13.46 9.73
N VAL A 363 -23.60 -13.25 8.45
CA VAL A 363 -22.62 -13.41 7.37
C VAL A 363 -22.06 -12.03 7.07
N TYR A 364 -20.79 -11.81 7.34
CA TYR A 364 -20.13 -10.52 7.14
C TYR A 364 -19.11 -10.60 6.03
N MET A 365 -18.95 -9.54 5.28
CA MET A 365 -17.93 -9.48 4.21
C MET A 365 -17.04 -8.26 4.39
N THR A 366 -15.76 -8.46 4.16
CA THR A 366 -14.77 -7.39 4.15
C THR A 366 -13.79 -7.57 2.99
N GLY A 367 -13.27 -6.46 2.50
CA GLY A 367 -12.26 -6.50 1.46
C GLY A 367 -11.52 -5.18 1.33
N LEU A 368 -10.27 -5.28 0.90
CA LEU A 368 -9.39 -4.14 0.68
C LEU A 368 -9.04 -3.98 -0.79
N SER A 369 -8.93 -2.75 -1.28
CA SER A 369 -8.54 -2.44 -2.66
C SER A 369 -9.44 -3.20 -3.67
N ALA A 370 -8.91 -4.03 -4.56
CA ALA A 370 -9.72 -4.88 -5.45
C ALA A 370 -10.73 -5.77 -4.70
N GLY A 371 -10.39 -6.25 -3.50
CA GLY A 371 -11.33 -6.94 -2.61
C GLY A 371 -12.45 -6.02 -2.11
N GLY A 372 -12.17 -4.73 -1.93
CA GLY A 372 -13.19 -3.72 -1.62
C GLY A 372 -14.19 -3.52 -2.77
N PHE A 373 -13.74 -3.50 -4.01
CA PHE A 373 -14.61 -3.53 -5.20
C PHE A 373 -15.46 -4.79 -5.24
N ALA A 374 -14.84 -5.95 -4.98
CA ALA A 374 -15.54 -7.23 -4.95
C ALA A 374 -16.58 -7.29 -3.83
N THR A 375 -16.30 -6.69 -2.67
CA THR A 375 -17.24 -6.60 -1.55
C THR A 375 -18.53 -5.91 -1.98
N TYR A 376 -18.45 -4.77 -2.63
CA TYR A 376 -19.64 -4.10 -3.18
C TYR A 376 -20.31 -4.92 -4.29
N ALA A 377 -19.52 -5.42 -5.24
CA ALA A 377 -20.06 -6.11 -6.41
C ALA A 377 -20.80 -7.41 -6.01
N LEU A 378 -20.26 -8.18 -5.08
CA LEU A 378 -20.90 -9.39 -4.54
C LEU A 378 -22.14 -9.06 -3.71
N ALA A 379 -22.11 -8.00 -2.89
CA ALA A 379 -23.26 -7.59 -2.12
C ALA A 379 -24.40 -7.05 -3.02
N ILE A 380 -24.09 -6.42 -4.14
CA ILE A 380 -25.06 -5.98 -5.16
C ILE A 380 -25.72 -7.19 -5.83
N GLU A 381 -24.93 -8.24 -6.16
CA GLU A 381 -25.46 -9.44 -6.82
C GLU A 381 -26.22 -10.36 -5.83
N HIS A 382 -25.80 -10.37 -4.56
CA HIS A 382 -26.36 -11.23 -3.52
C HIS A 382 -26.82 -10.42 -2.28
N PRO A 383 -27.79 -9.49 -2.42
CA PRO A 383 -28.14 -8.53 -1.37
C PRO A 383 -28.71 -9.16 -0.10
N ASP A 384 -29.28 -10.35 -0.20
CA ASP A 384 -29.89 -11.07 0.93
C ASP A 384 -28.88 -11.90 1.74
N THR A 385 -27.59 -11.95 1.34
CA THR A 385 -26.59 -12.80 1.98
C THR A 385 -25.96 -12.12 3.20
N PHE A 386 -25.57 -10.86 3.08
CA PHE A 386 -24.68 -10.22 4.03
C PHE A 386 -25.41 -9.38 5.09
N ALA A 387 -24.99 -9.53 6.35
CA ALA A 387 -25.48 -8.74 7.48
C ALA A 387 -24.69 -7.43 7.68
N ALA A 388 -23.44 -7.36 7.23
CA ALA A 388 -22.67 -6.13 7.21
C ALA A 388 -21.51 -6.22 6.20
N LEU A 389 -21.06 -5.05 5.72
CA LEU A 389 -19.90 -4.89 4.87
C LEU A 389 -18.89 -3.96 5.53
N VAL A 390 -17.62 -4.33 5.47
CA VAL A 390 -16.48 -3.44 5.73
C VAL A 390 -15.69 -3.30 4.45
N VAL A 391 -15.64 -2.10 3.89
CA VAL A 391 -14.99 -1.83 2.62
C VAL A 391 -13.84 -0.87 2.82
N ASP A 392 -12.64 -1.29 2.46
CA ASP A 392 -11.46 -0.41 2.49
C ASP A 392 -10.92 -0.18 1.08
N ALA A 393 -10.65 1.09 0.76
CA ALA A 393 -10.05 1.53 -0.50
C ALA A 393 -10.73 0.92 -1.75
N GLY A 394 -12.07 0.84 -1.76
CA GLY A 394 -12.87 0.27 -2.84
C GLY A 394 -13.85 1.26 -3.44
N GLY A 395 -14.63 0.79 -4.45
CA GLY A 395 -15.71 1.55 -5.09
C GLY A 395 -16.86 0.65 -5.53
N ALA A 396 -18.09 1.16 -5.48
CA ALA A 396 -19.29 0.50 -5.96
C ALA A 396 -19.68 1.01 -7.36
N ASP A 397 -20.46 0.22 -8.11
CA ASP A 397 -21.16 0.69 -9.31
C ASP A 397 -22.25 1.69 -8.89
N PRO A 398 -22.09 3.00 -9.18
CA PRO A 398 -23.07 4.01 -8.77
C PRO A 398 -24.48 3.77 -9.32
N ALA A 399 -24.59 3.06 -10.45
CA ALA A 399 -25.88 2.74 -11.07
C ALA A 399 -26.64 1.60 -10.36
N LYS A 400 -25.95 0.85 -9.48
CA LYS A 400 -26.49 -0.37 -8.84
C LYS A 400 -26.56 -0.30 -7.31
N VAL A 401 -26.15 0.80 -6.69
CA VAL A 401 -26.10 0.94 -5.22
C VAL A 401 -27.45 0.70 -4.53
N GLU A 402 -28.58 0.85 -5.26
CA GLU A 402 -29.91 0.57 -4.70
C GLU A 402 -30.03 -0.86 -4.15
N ALA A 403 -29.29 -1.82 -4.71
CA ALA A 403 -29.25 -3.21 -4.20
C ALA A 403 -28.61 -3.34 -2.81
N LEU A 404 -27.82 -2.34 -2.37
CA LEU A 404 -27.18 -2.32 -1.04
C LEU A 404 -28.12 -1.81 0.06
N ARG A 405 -29.32 -1.43 -0.28
CA ARG A 405 -30.31 -0.88 0.68
C ARG A 405 -30.60 -1.87 1.81
N GLY A 406 -30.39 -1.42 3.04
CA GLY A 406 -30.65 -2.20 4.25
C GLY A 406 -29.46 -3.05 4.69
N ILE A 407 -28.36 -3.07 3.94
CA ILE A 407 -27.11 -3.71 4.40
C ILE A 407 -26.26 -2.67 5.15
N PRO A 408 -26.00 -2.82 6.45
CA PRO A 408 -25.10 -1.97 7.20
C PRO A 408 -23.70 -1.96 6.57
N MET A 409 -23.11 -0.78 6.36
CA MET A 409 -21.80 -0.62 5.73
C MET A 409 -20.90 0.32 6.52
N TRP A 410 -19.61 -0.04 6.65
CA TRP A 410 -18.58 0.89 7.10
C TRP A 410 -17.47 0.99 6.05
N ILE A 411 -17.29 2.19 5.52
CA ILE A 411 -16.42 2.49 4.38
C ILE A 411 -15.19 3.20 4.92
N PHE A 412 -14.01 2.69 4.55
CA PHE A 412 -12.71 3.24 4.93
C PHE A 412 -11.94 3.63 3.66
N HIS A 413 -11.26 4.78 3.70
CA HIS A 413 -10.45 5.24 2.58
C HIS A 413 -9.51 6.36 3.04
N ALA A 414 -8.36 6.55 2.37
CA ALA A 414 -7.55 7.74 2.55
C ALA A 414 -7.91 8.83 1.51
N ALA A 415 -8.01 10.08 1.95
CA ALA A 415 -8.38 11.20 1.07
C ALA A 415 -7.38 11.46 -0.07
N ASP A 416 -6.16 10.99 0.10
CA ASP A 416 -5.03 11.13 -0.82
C ASP A 416 -4.55 9.79 -1.39
N ASP A 417 -5.42 8.75 -1.42
CA ASP A 417 -5.09 7.45 -2.02
C ASP A 417 -4.70 7.62 -3.50
N PRO A 418 -3.41 7.33 -3.87
CA PRO A 418 -2.95 7.51 -5.24
C PRO A 418 -3.31 6.34 -6.15
N THR A 419 -3.74 5.20 -5.59
CA THR A 419 -3.98 3.95 -6.31
C THR A 419 -5.46 3.77 -6.63
N VAL A 420 -6.33 3.91 -5.63
CA VAL A 420 -7.78 3.96 -5.82
C VAL A 420 -8.23 5.39 -5.55
N ALA A 421 -8.11 6.22 -6.58
CA ALA A 421 -8.34 7.66 -6.47
C ALA A 421 -9.75 7.95 -5.91
N PRO A 422 -9.86 8.70 -4.79
CA PRO A 422 -11.14 9.00 -4.16
C PRO A 422 -12.14 9.68 -5.11
N ASP A 423 -11.66 10.58 -5.98
CA ASP A 423 -12.49 11.29 -6.96
C ASP A 423 -13.10 10.35 -8.02
N GLU A 424 -12.43 9.22 -8.29
CA GLU A 424 -12.90 8.25 -9.29
C GLU A 424 -13.83 7.20 -8.69
N PHE A 425 -13.56 6.74 -7.48
CA PHE A 425 -14.24 5.57 -6.92
C PHE A 425 -14.98 5.83 -5.61
N LEU A 426 -14.36 6.53 -4.64
CA LEU A 426 -14.97 6.75 -3.33
C LEU A 426 -16.11 7.75 -3.42
N TYR A 427 -15.85 9.00 -3.84
CA TYR A 427 -16.85 10.05 -3.82
C TYR A 427 -18.04 9.75 -4.73
N PRO A 428 -17.89 9.21 -5.96
CA PRO A 428 -19.04 8.77 -6.76
C PRO A 428 -19.88 7.68 -6.08
N THR A 429 -19.23 6.76 -5.32
CA THR A 429 -19.95 5.75 -4.51
C THR A 429 -20.76 6.41 -3.41
N LEU A 430 -20.16 7.32 -2.62
CA LEU A 430 -20.83 8.01 -1.51
C LEU A 430 -21.98 8.88 -2.03
N GLU A 431 -21.76 9.63 -3.11
CA GLU A 431 -22.79 10.46 -3.76
C GLU A 431 -24.00 9.62 -4.22
N ALA A 432 -23.74 8.43 -4.78
CA ALA A 432 -24.80 7.53 -5.21
C ALA A 432 -25.60 6.95 -4.03
N LEU A 433 -24.91 6.56 -2.94
CA LEU A 433 -25.53 6.08 -1.71
C LEU A 433 -26.39 7.19 -1.07
N ASP A 434 -25.89 8.42 -0.99
CA ASP A 434 -26.59 9.58 -0.47
C ASP A 434 -27.83 9.90 -1.32
N ALA A 435 -27.69 9.91 -2.65
CA ALA A 435 -28.79 10.15 -3.59
C ALA A 435 -29.88 9.07 -3.48
N ALA A 436 -29.48 7.82 -3.20
CA ALA A 436 -30.41 6.72 -2.94
C ALA A 436 -31.00 6.76 -1.53
N GLY A 437 -30.49 7.59 -0.61
CA GLY A 437 -30.90 7.62 0.80
C GLY A 437 -30.54 6.32 1.53
N ILE A 438 -29.38 5.75 1.24
CA ILE A 438 -28.83 4.55 1.89
C ILE A 438 -27.88 5.00 3.00
N GLU A 439 -28.12 4.53 4.22
CA GLU A 439 -27.28 4.85 5.37
C GLU A 439 -26.00 4.03 5.35
N TYR A 440 -24.88 4.66 5.70
CA TYR A 440 -23.57 4.04 5.87
C TYR A 440 -22.75 4.78 6.94
N LYS A 441 -21.73 4.11 7.49
CA LYS A 441 -20.64 4.75 8.23
C LYS A 441 -19.46 4.96 7.28
N SER A 442 -18.71 6.04 7.45
CA SER A 442 -17.44 6.24 6.74
C SER A 442 -16.35 6.76 7.67
N THR A 443 -15.13 6.32 7.42
CA THR A 443 -13.91 6.84 8.00
C THR A 443 -12.98 7.20 6.86
N ILE A 444 -12.89 8.49 6.55
CA ILE A 444 -12.00 9.00 5.51
C ILE A 444 -10.80 9.61 6.21
N TYR A 445 -9.66 8.95 6.09
CA TYR A 445 -8.42 9.42 6.68
C TYR A 445 -7.96 10.68 5.95
N PRO A 446 -7.63 11.77 6.67
CA PRO A 446 -7.18 13.01 6.03
C PRO A 446 -5.84 12.81 5.31
N GLU A 447 -5.54 13.72 4.36
CA GLU A 447 -4.28 13.71 3.61
C GLU A 447 -3.06 13.60 4.56
N GLY A 448 -2.15 12.69 4.26
CA GLY A 448 -0.94 12.41 5.04
C GLY A 448 -1.15 11.65 6.35
N ALA A 449 -2.39 11.28 6.72
CA ALA A 449 -2.63 10.43 7.89
C ALA A 449 -2.14 8.99 7.64
N ILE A 450 -2.40 8.47 6.45
CA ILE A 450 -1.87 7.19 5.99
C ILE A 450 -0.60 7.47 5.19
N PHE A 451 0.56 7.21 5.79
CA PHE A 451 1.84 7.69 5.27
C PHE A 451 2.76 6.60 4.72
N ALA A 452 2.47 5.33 5.00
CA ALA A 452 3.37 4.24 4.60
C ALA A 452 2.62 2.90 4.45
N PRO A 453 3.00 2.09 3.44
CA PRO A 453 3.96 2.40 2.37
C PRO A 453 3.44 3.42 1.37
N SER A 454 2.14 3.67 1.31
CA SER A 454 1.48 4.78 0.61
C SER A 454 0.11 5.06 1.23
N ALA A 455 -0.56 6.15 0.89
CA ALA A 455 -1.92 6.45 1.35
C ALA A 455 -2.97 5.39 0.94
N HIS A 456 -2.65 4.52 -0.02
CA HIS A 456 -3.49 3.38 -0.38
C HIS A 456 -3.62 2.33 0.73
N PHE A 457 -2.69 2.28 1.69
CA PHE A 457 -2.63 1.25 2.74
C PHE A 457 -3.50 1.59 3.97
N SER A 458 -4.69 2.17 3.75
CA SER A 458 -5.63 2.51 4.82
C SER A 458 -6.14 1.30 5.62
N TRP A 459 -6.05 0.11 5.06
CA TRP A 459 -6.51 -1.14 5.72
C TRP A 459 -5.76 -1.48 7.00
N ASP A 460 -4.49 -1.06 7.17
CA ASP A 460 -3.77 -1.32 8.42
C ASP A 460 -4.45 -0.56 9.58
N ALA A 461 -4.84 0.70 9.36
CA ALA A 461 -5.63 1.46 10.32
C ALA A 461 -7.09 0.95 10.44
N CYS A 462 -7.70 0.53 9.32
CA CYS A 462 -9.05 -0.02 9.29
C CYS A 462 -9.15 -1.28 10.17
N TYR A 463 -8.30 -2.28 9.91
CA TYR A 463 -8.39 -3.55 10.65
C TYR A 463 -7.84 -3.47 12.08
N ALA A 464 -6.95 -2.52 12.39
CA ALA A 464 -6.56 -2.20 13.76
C ALA A 464 -7.71 -1.58 14.59
N ASN A 465 -8.74 -1.02 13.93
CA ASN A 465 -9.84 -0.34 14.58
C ASN A 465 -10.77 -1.34 15.30
N GLN A 466 -10.67 -1.41 16.63
CA GLN A 466 -11.48 -2.31 17.45
C GLN A 466 -12.97 -1.91 17.45
N GLU A 467 -13.29 -0.62 17.37
CA GLU A 467 -14.69 -0.17 17.29
C GLU A 467 -15.36 -0.70 16.02
N MET A 468 -14.64 -0.75 14.92
CA MET A 468 -15.14 -1.32 13.66
C MET A 468 -15.44 -2.81 13.82
N ARG A 469 -14.49 -3.58 14.39
CA ARG A 469 -14.70 -5.03 14.59
C ARG A 469 -15.89 -5.31 15.52
N ASP A 470 -16.02 -4.57 16.62
CA ASP A 470 -17.16 -4.70 17.54
C ASP A 470 -18.49 -4.32 16.88
N TRP A 471 -18.45 -3.27 16.03
CA TRP A 471 -19.63 -2.84 15.26
C TRP A 471 -20.10 -3.92 14.27
N VAL A 472 -19.18 -4.60 13.56
CA VAL A 472 -19.54 -5.69 12.64
C VAL A 472 -20.36 -6.77 13.35
N PHE A 473 -19.89 -7.26 14.50
CA PHE A 473 -20.57 -8.33 15.25
C PHE A 473 -21.87 -7.88 15.91
N ALA A 474 -22.14 -6.59 16.00
CA ALA A 474 -23.42 -6.05 16.46
C ALA A 474 -24.49 -6.06 15.35
N GLN A 475 -24.13 -6.32 14.08
CA GLN A 475 -25.06 -6.33 12.97
C GLN A 475 -25.71 -7.72 12.80
N THR A 476 -26.97 -7.74 12.37
CA THR A 476 -27.72 -8.96 12.02
C THR A 476 -28.76 -8.61 10.97
N LYS A 477 -29.09 -9.56 10.10
CA LYS A 477 -30.20 -9.42 9.14
C LYS A 477 -31.55 -9.46 9.81
#